data_c466de1de194a68ff0389379b0d22fba
#
_entry.id   c466de1de194a68ff0389379b0d22fba
#
_cell.length_a   1.000
_cell.length_b   1.000
_cell.length_c   1.000
_cell.angle_alpha   90.00
_cell.angle_beta   90.00
_cell.angle_gamma   90.00
#
_symmetry.space_group_name_H-M   'P 1'
#
loop_
_entity.id
_entity.type
_entity.pdbx_description
1 polymer ?
#
loop_
_entity_poly.entity_id
_entity_poly.type
_entity_poly.pdbx_seq_one_letter_code
_entity_poly.pdbx_strand_id
1 'polypeptide(L)'
;FEFRKFKEDIGIYKKNTKFSYDESNKISQSKLTNIIEAFMGRFSVVVNEDTKYLINIDQMFLSEMLVSITPNIPQEYMEYYNLILGRADKAKTFIDEVKTYEKNTSFRVRYGFYNPKPKGGGSIDAVTDKRYTFVDALHLFVEMPDENFEPRIADQRIGYFSEKVTDLSTYDSNTARDLMNRWRLIKKDPDAEISEPVEPLVYWVENSTPEEIRPFVVKGIEAWNKAFEKAGFKNAIVAKIQPDDADWDAGDVRYNVVRWASTPDPRYSGYGPSVANPRTGEIIAA
;
A
#
# COMPACT_ATOMS: atom_id res chain seq x y z
N PHE A 1 10.19 -5.35 2.99
CA PHE A 1 10.75 -6.45 3.79
C PHE A 1 11.85 -7.13 3.01
N GLU A 2 12.80 -7.74 3.73
CA GLU A 2 13.86 -8.55 3.16
C GLU A 2 13.89 -9.91 3.87
N PHE A 3 14.00 -10.98 3.07
CA PHE A 3 14.08 -12.34 3.56
C PHE A 3 15.54 -12.80 3.44
N ARG A 4 16.14 -13.20 4.56
CA ARG A 4 17.54 -13.65 4.61
C ARG A 4 17.62 -15.06 5.17
N LYS A 5 18.40 -15.94 4.53
CA LYS A 5 18.70 -17.25 5.07
C LYS A 5 19.51 -17.12 6.37
N PHE A 6 19.07 -17.80 7.41
CA PHE A 6 19.71 -17.82 8.71
C PHE A 6 19.82 -19.26 9.20
N LYS A 7 20.93 -19.91 8.89
CA LYS A 7 21.14 -21.36 9.11
C LYS A 7 20.03 -22.17 8.42
N GLU A 8 19.23 -22.89 9.20
CA GLU A 8 18.10 -23.70 8.71
C GLU A 8 16.77 -22.92 8.61
N ASP A 9 16.77 -21.65 8.94
CA ASP A 9 15.57 -20.81 9.01
C ASP A 9 15.66 -19.62 8.03
N ILE A 10 14.56 -18.90 7.88
CA ILE A 10 14.48 -17.63 7.18
C ILE A 10 14.23 -16.51 8.20
N GLY A 11 15.14 -15.54 8.22
CA GLY A 11 14.97 -14.30 8.97
C GLY A 11 14.23 -13.25 8.13
N ILE A 12 13.26 -12.58 8.71
CA ILE A 12 12.53 -11.50 8.06
C ILE A 12 12.93 -10.17 8.68
N TYR A 13 13.33 -9.22 7.85
CA TYR A 13 13.78 -7.89 8.24
C TYR A 13 12.92 -6.81 7.61
N LYS A 14 12.52 -5.82 8.41
CA LYS A 14 11.92 -4.58 7.90
C LYS A 14 13.03 -3.56 7.68
N LYS A 15 13.28 -3.23 6.42
CA LYS A 15 14.27 -2.22 6.03
C LYS A 15 13.80 -0.82 6.44
N ASN A 16 14.75 0.01 6.82
CA ASN A 16 14.48 1.42 7.02
C ASN A 16 14.56 2.16 5.67
N THR A 17 13.43 2.55 5.13
CA THR A 17 13.32 3.23 3.84
C THR A 17 13.33 4.75 3.94
N LYS A 18 13.48 5.30 5.16
CA LYS A 18 13.49 6.76 5.38
C LYS A 18 14.84 7.42 5.16
N PHE A 19 15.85 6.64 4.77
CA PHE A 19 17.18 7.13 4.50
C PHE A 19 17.63 6.74 3.10
N SER A 20 18.15 7.71 2.35
CA SER A 20 18.92 7.47 1.14
C SER A 20 20.41 7.59 1.45
N TYR A 21 21.20 6.75 0.82
CA TYR A 21 22.64 6.71 1.04
C TYR A 21 23.35 6.15 -0.17
N ASP A 22 24.60 6.53 -0.32
CA ASP A 22 25.53 5.95 -1.27
C ASP A 22 26.55 5.08 -0.49
N GLU A 23 26.55 3.78 -0.75
CA GLU A 23 27.45 2.83 -0.06
C GLU A 23 28.93 3.11 -0.32
N SER A 24 29.27 3.74 -1.43
CA SER A 24 30.64 4.16 -1.74
C SER A 24 31.07 5.43 -0.96
N ASN A 25 30.13 6.19 -0.43
CA ASN A 25 30.36 7.44 0.26
C ASN A 25 30.71 7.22 1.74
N LYS A 26 31.89 7.69 2.17
CA LYS A 26 32.37 7.53 3.55
C LYS A 26 31.48 8.18 4.61
N ILE A 27 30.79 9.28 4.25
CA ILE A 27 29.83 9.95 5.14
C ILE A 27 28.65 9.05 5.38
N SER A 28 28.09 8.49 4.29
CA SER A 28 27.00 7.51 4.36
C SER A 28 27.38 6.31 5.22
N GLN A 29 28.53 5.71 4.97
CA GLN A 29 29.03 4.57 5.74
C GLN A 29 29.12 4.85 7.23
N SER A 30 29.64 6.03 7.62
CA SER A 30 29.71 6.43 9.03
C SER A 30 28.33 6.59 9.67
N LYS A 31 27.36 7.15 8.95
CA LYS A 31 25.99 7.38 9.46
C LYS A 31 25.17 6.09 9.49
N LEU A 32 25.39 5.17 8.53
CA LEU A 32 24.68 3.90 8.43
C LEU A 32 24.85 3.00 9.64
N THR A 33 25.99 3.09 10.33
CA THR A 33 26.25 2.28 11.54
C THR A 33 25.23 2.50 12.66
N ASN A 34 24.52 3.63 12.64
CA ASN A 34 23.49 3.98 13.62
C ASN A 34 22.07 3.68 13.14
N ILE A 35 21.91 3.14 11.93
CA ILE A 35 20.60 2.79 11.39
C ILE A 35 20.38 1.29 11.55
N ILE A 36 19.39 0.93 12.34
CA ILE A 36 19.08 -0.47 12.66
C ILE A 36 17.85 -0.89 11.87
N GLU A 37 17.96 -2.01 11.17
CA GLU A 37 16.81 -2.70 10.58
C GLU A 37 16.02 -3.41 11.68
N ALA A 38 14.70 -3.45 11.55
CA ALA A 38 13.89 -4.21 12.49
C ALA A 38 13.92 -5.69 12.13
N PHE A 39 14.50 -6.52 13.00
CA PHE A 39 14.38 -7.97 12.90
C PHE A 39 12.99 -8.38 13.37
N MET A 40 12.15 -8.82 12.43
CA MET A 40 10.75 -9.16 12.67
C MET A 40 10.59 -10.54 13.32
N GLY A 41 11.44 -11.47 12.93
CA GLY A 41 11.40 -12.82 13.46
C GLY A 41 12.15 -13.84 12.60
N ARG A 42 12.21 -15.06 13.11
CA ARG A 42 12.82 -16.21 12.46
C ARG A 42 11.77 -17.28 12.26
N PHE A 43 11.67 -17.77 11.03
CA PHE A 43 10.64 -18.69 10.58
C PHE A 43 11.30 -19.99 10.11
N SER A 44 10.89 -21.09 10.70
CA SER A 44 11.47 -22.39 10.39
C SER A 44 11.10 -22.83 8.99
N VAL A 45 12.09 -23.32 8.26
CA VAL A 45 11.90 -23.90 6.93
C VAL A 45 11.28 -25.29 7.09
N VAL A 46 10.12 -25.47 6.48
CA VAL A 46 9.39 -26.76 6.46
C VAL A 46 9.87 -27.62 5.30
N VAL A 47 10.06 -26.99 4.12
CA VAL A 47 10.61 -27.66 2.93
C VAL A 47 11.65 -26.74 2.30
N ASN A 48 12.73 -27.35 1.85
CA ASN A 48 13.83 -26.68 1.15
C ASN A 48 14.01 -27.36 -0.22
N GLU A 49 13.74 -26.63 -1.29
CA GLU A 49 13.92 -27.06 -2.67
C GLU A 49 14.86 -26.09 -3.38
N ASP A 50 16.16 -26.37 -3.34
CA ASP A 50 17.24 -25.58 -3.96
C ASP A 50 17.16 -24.06 -3.68
N THR A 51 16.34 -23.34 -4.43
CA THR A 51 16.17 -21.88 -4.33
C THR A 51 14.84 -21.46 -3.70
N LYS A 52 13.96 -22.41 -3.36
CA LYS A 52 12.64 -22.15 -2.79
C LYS A 52 12.54 -22.71 -1.38
N TYR A 53 11.96 -21.93 -0.50
CA TYR A 53 11.77 -22.32 0.90
C TYR A 53 10.29 -22.22 1.27
N LEU A 54 9.71 -23.31 1.79
CA LEU A 54 8.42 -23.27 2.43
C LEU A 54 8.60 -22.94 3.90
N ILE A 55 7.99 -21.86 4.38
CA ILE A 55 8.04 -21.42 5.76
C ILE A 55 6.63 -21.28 6.34
N ASN A 56 6.49 -21.52 7.66
CA ASN A 56 5.23 -21.23 8.34
C ASN A 56 5.20 -19.74 8.74
N ILE A 57 4.21 -19.01 8.20
CA ILE A 57 4.04 -17.57 8.40
C ILE A 57 2.87 -17.19 9.32
N ASP A 58 2.21 -18.18 9.94
CA ASP A 58 1.04 -17.93 10.79
C ASP A 58 1.32 -16.85 11.85
N GLN A 59 2.45 -16.93 12.53
CA GLN A 59 2.81 -15.94 13.55
C GLN A 59 2.91 -14.53 12.97
N MET A 60 3.33 -14.37 11.73
CA MET A 60 3.47 -13.06 11.06
C MET A 60 2.10 -12.41 10.84
N PHE A 61 1.10 -13.20 10.46
CA PHE A 61 -0.21 -12.70 10.08
C PHE A 61 -1.23 -12.76 11.23
N LEU A 62 -1.15 -13.77 12.10
CA LEU A 62 -2.09 -13.94 13.21
C LEU A 62 -1.69 -13.18 14.49
N SER A 63 -0.76 -12.26 14.35
CA SER A 63 -0.33 -11.33 15.41
C SER A 63 -0.25 -9.91 14.87
N GLU A 64 0.08 -8.95 15.74
CA GLU A 64 0.30 -7.55 15.34
C GLU A 64 1.75 -7.28 14.84
N MET A 65 2.43 -8.30 14.30
CA MET A 65 3.81 -8.18 13.84
C MET A 65 3.94 -7.24 12.64
N LEU A 66 3.00 -7.31 11.69
CA LEU A 66 3.03 -6.48 10.47
C LEU A 66 2.44 -5.09 10.71
N VAL A 67 1.36 -5.02 11.47
CA VAL A 67 0.63 -3.78 11.74
C VAL A 67 -0.02 -3.85 13.12
N SER A 68 -0.02 -2.75 13.86
CA SER A 68 -0.79 -2.64 15.09
C SER A 68 -2.27 -2.48 14.76
N ILE A 69 -3.07 -3.47 15.10
CA ILE A 69 -4.54 -3.46 14.94
C ILE A 69 -5.18 -2.87 16.18
N THR A 70 -4.60 -3.14 17.35
CA THR A 70 -5.07 -2.57 18.62
C THR A 70 -4.78 -1.07 18.62
N PRO A 71 -5.80 -0.20 18.73
CA PRO A 71 -5.60 1.25 18.73
C PRO A 71 -4.70 1.66 19.91
N ASN A 72 -3.64 2.39 19.63
CA ASN A 72 -2.79 3.01 20.63
C ASN A 72 -3.20 4.46 20.87
N ILE A 73 -4.44 4.65 21.34
CA ILE A 73 -5.00 5.93 21.74
C ILE A 73 -5.34 5.92 23.22
N PRO A 74 -5.17 7.06 23.93
CA PRO A 74 -5.60 7.17 25.34
C PRO A 74 -7.07 6.78 25.50
N GLN A 75 -7.39 6.09 26.61
CA GLN A 75 -8.73 5.53 26.85
C GLN A 75 -9.85 6.58 26.79
N GLU A 76 -9.56 7.82 27.20
CA GLU A 76 -10.48 8.96 27.14
C GLU A 76 -10.93 9.28 25.70
N TYR A 77 -10.04 9.15 24.72
CA TYR A 77 -10.37 9.33 23.30
C TYR A 77 -11.09 8.12 22.71
N MET A 78 -10.81 6.92 23.23
CA MET A 78 -11.54 5.71 22.83
C MET A 78 -13.02 5.80 23.20
N GLU A 79 -13.35 6.32 24.38
CA GLU A 79 -14.74 6.56 24.79
C GLU A 79 -15.44 7.57 23.88
N TYR A 80 -14.74 8.63 23.48
CA TYR A 80 -15.24 9.66 22.55
C TYR A 80 -15.56 9.11 21.15
N TYR A 81 -14.68 8.24 20.63
CA TYR A 81 -14.86 7.66 19.29
C TYR A 81 -15.72 6.38 19.28
N ASN A 82 -16.23 5.93 20.43
CA ASN A 82 -16.95 4.65 20.57
C ASN A 82 -16.17 3.43 20.08
N LEU A 83 -14.83 3.52 20.06
CA LEU A 83 -13.92 2.50 19.57
C LEU A 83 -13.40 1.63 20.74
N ILE A 84 -14.29 0.88 21.36
CA ILE A 84 -13.83 -0.07 22.39
C ILE A 84 -13.86 -1.47 21.82
N LEU A 85 -12.77 -1.84 21.15
CA LEU A 85 -12.60 -3.19 20.61
C LEU A 85 -12.48 -4.27 21.69
N GLY A 86 -11.97 -3.92 22.89
CA GLY A 86 -11.69 -4.88 23.92
C GLY A 86 -10.33 -5.56 23.74
N ARG A 87 -10.24 -6.85 24.11
CA ARG A 87 -9.00 -7.62 23.99
C ARG A 87 -8.99 -8.43 22.70
N ALA A 88 -7.83 -8.49 22.05
CA ALA A 88 -7.62 -9.38 20.92
C ALA A 88 -7.88 -10.84 21.33
N ASP A 89 -8.67 -11.54 20.54
CA ASP A 89 -9.05 -12.93 20.72
C ASP A 89 -8.38 -13.78 19.63
N LYS A 90 -7.28 -14.42 19.99
CA LYS A 90 -6.52 -15.26 19.06
C LYS A 90 -7.33 -16.43 18.51
N ALA A 91 -8.30 -16.95 19.26
CA ALA A 91 -9.15 -18.05 18.81
C ALA A 91 -10.16 -17.61 17.71
N LYS A 92 -10.35 -16.30 17.55
CA LYS A 92 -11.22 -15.70 16.54
C LYS A 92 -10.45 -14.93 15.48
N THR A 93 -9.12 -15.04 15.50
CA THR A 93 -8.23 -14.42 14.51
C THR A 93 -7.76 -15.49 13.52
N PHE A 94 -7.99 -15.26 12.24
CA PHE A 94 -7.64 -16.23 11.18
C PHE A 94 -7.39 -15.55 9.84
N ILE A 95 -6.65 -16.24 8.97
CA ILE A 95 -6.48 -15.83 7.58
C ILE A 95 -7.75 -16.27 6.82
N ASP A 96 -8.51 -15.30 6.34
CA ASP A 96 -9.78 -15.51 5.67
C ASP A 96 -9.58 -15.85 4.19
N GLU A 97 -8.65 -15.14 3.53
CA GLU A 97 -8.39 -15.31 2.11
C GLU A 97 -6.92 -15.04 1.78
N VAL A 98 -6.38 -15.81 0.85
CA VAL A 98 -5.06 -15.56 0.24
C VAL A 98 -5.26 -15.54 -1.28
N LYS A 99 -4.81 -14.43 -1.92
CA LYS A 99 -4.79 -14.32 -3.39
C LYS A 99 -3.38 -14.01 -3.84
N THR A 100 -2.90 -14.77 -4.82
CA THR A 100 -1.59 -14.59 -5.42
C THR A 100 -1.75 -14.24 -6.89
N TYR A 101 -1.13 -13.14 -7.27
CA TYR A 101 -1.08 -12.62 -8.63
C TYR A 101 0.38 -12.61 -9.10
N GLU A 102 0.61 -12.20 -10.34
CA GLU A 102 1.96 -12.19 -10.91
C GLU A 102 2.92 -11.26 -10.17
N LYS A 103 2.45 -10.10 -9.70
CA LYS A 103 3.27 -9.06 -9.08
C LYS A 103 2.96 -8.80 -7.60
N ASN A 104 1.97 -9.48 -7.05
CA ASN A 104 1.61 -9.32 -5.65
C ASN A 104 0.91 -10.52 -5.04
N THR A 105 0.98 -10.60 -3.73
CA THR A 105 0.15 -11.54 -2.94
C THR A 105 -0.55 -10.75 -1.84
N SER A 106 -1.84 -11.00 -1.68
CA SER A 106 -2.65 -10.41 -0.63
C SER A 106 -3.13 -11.47 0.36
N PHE A 107 -3.12 -11.09 1.65
CA PHE A 107 -3.64 -11.89 2.75
C PHE A 107 -4.72 -11.08 3.45
N ARG A 108 -5.97 -11.56 3.40
CA ARG A 108 -7.05 -10.99 4.22
C ARG A 108 -7.03 -11.69 5.56
N VAL A 109 -6.76 -10.94 6.61
CA VAL A 109 -6.75 -11.46 7.98
C VAL A 109 -7.87 -10.82 8.76
N ARG A 110 -8.70 -11.64 9.37
CA ARG A 110 -9.76 -11.22 10.28
C ARG A 110 -9.26 -11.29 11.70
N TYR A 111 -9.10 -10.14 12.33
CA TYR A 111 -8.69 -10.02 13.72
C TYR A 111 -9.91 -9.95 14.63
N GLY A 112 -10.09 -10.95 15.49
CA GLY A 112 -11.19 -11.01 16.44
C GLY A 112 -10.89 -10.28 17.74
N PHE A 113 -11.89 -9.57 18.27
CA PHE A 113 -11.83 -8.89 19.55
C PHE A 113 -13.03 -9.27 20.42
N TYR A 114 -12.81 -9.29 21.72
CA TYR A 114 -13.85 -9.55 22.70
C TYR A 114 -13.84 -8.53 23.82
N ASN A 115 -14.99 -7.92 24.09
CA ASN A 115 -15.23 -7.00 25.20
C ASN A 115 -16.49 -7.40 25.96
N PRO A 116 -16.37 -7.95 27.19
CA PRO A 116 -17.54 -8.40 27.93
C PRO A 116 -18.46 -7.26 28.38
N LYS A 117 -17.97 -6.00 28.41
CA LYS A 117 -18.69 -4.82 28.84
C LYS A 117 -18.40 -3.64 27.90
N PRO A 118 -18.84 -3.72 26.64
CA PRO A 118 -18.58 -2.64 25.68
C PRO A 118 -19.27 -1.36 26.14
N LYS A 119 -18.50 -0.29 26.23
CA LYS A 119 -19.01 1.07 26.49
C LYS A 119 -19.27 1.76 25.17
N GLY A 120 -20.14 2.72 25.19
CA GLY A 120 -20.46 3.56 24.05
C GLY A 120 -21.95 3.59 23.73
N GLY A 121 -22.47 4.79 23.54
CA GLY A 121 -23.84 5.06 23.14
C GLY A 121 -24.06 4.83 21.66
N GLY A 122 -25.22 4.37 21.31
CA GLY A 122 -25.66 4.14 19.94
C GLY A 122 -25.19 2.80 19.39
N SER A 123 -26.13 1.97 19.00
CA SER A 123 -25.84 0.84 18.13
C SER A 123 -25.96 1.35 16.71
N ILE A 124 -24.96 1.07 15.90
CA ILE A 124 -25.22 0.92 14.48
C ILE A 124 -26.06 -0.35 14.42
N ASP A 125 -27.27 -0.28 13.88
CA ASP A 125 -28.19 -1.42 13.78
C ASP A 125 -27.55 -2.62 13.06
N ALA A 126 -26.51 -2.37 12.31
CA ALA A 126 -25.67 -3.39 11.66
C ALA A 126 -24.83 -4.24 12.61
N VAL A 127 -24.66 -3.89 13.88
CA VAL A 127 -23.87 -4.64 14.86
C VAL A 127 -24.79 -5.45 15.77
N THR A 128 -24.87 -6.76 15.53
CA THR A 128 -25.74 -7.67 16.27
C THR A 128 -25.36 -7.82 17.74
N ASP A 129 -24.06 -7.93 18.04
CA ASP A 129 -23.54 -8.05 19.41
C ASP A 129 -22.22 -7.31 19.56
N LYS A 130 -22.23 -6.20 20.29
CA LYS A 130 -21.07 -5.32 20.52
C LYS A 130 -19.92 -5.96 21.30
N ARG A 131 -20.15 -7.09 21.96
CA ARG A 131 -19.10 -7.81 22.70
C ARG A 131 -18.09 -8.47 21.76
N TYR A 132 -18.49 -8.75 20.51
CA TYR A 132 -17.70 -9.41 19.50
C TYR A 132 -17.51 -8.46 18.32
N THR A 133 -16.28 -8.09 18.09
CA THR A 133 -15.91 -7.17 17.00
C THR A 133 -14.82 -7.81 16.17
N PHE A 134 -14.84 -7.53 14.87
CA PHE A 134 -13.80 -7.95 13.96
C PHE A 134 -13.20 -6.74 13.25
N VAL A 135 -11.91 -6.82 12.97
CA VAL A 135 -11.21 -5.90 12.09
C VAL A 135 -10.58 -6.72 10.98
N ASP A 136 -11.04 -6.50 9.76
CA ASP A 136 -10.45 -7.14 8.59
C ASP A 136 -9.31 -6.25 8.08
N ALA A 137 -8.11 -6.82 7.99
CA ALA A 137 -6.95 -6.16 7.41
C ALA A 137 -6.50 -6.92 6.15
N LEU A 138 -6.26 -6.17 5.09
CA LEU A 138 -5.65 -6.68 3.87
C LEU A 138 -4.15 -6.35 3.91
N HIS A 139 -3.32 -7.38 4.05
CA HIS A 139 -1.88 -7.27 3.93
C HIS A 139 -1.49 -7.52 2.48
N LEU A 140 -0.95 -6.51 1.83
CA LEU A 140 -0.54 -6.56 0.44
C LEU A 140 1.00 -6.60 0.36
N PHE A 141 1.53 -7.66 -0.25
CA PHE A 141 2.94 -7.79 -0.58
C PHE A 141 3.10 -7.58 -2.07
N VAL A 142 3.80 -6.53 -2.46
CA VAL A 142 4.01 -6.14 -3.85
C VAL A 142 5.47 -6.35 -4.21
N GLU A 143 5.72 -6.97 -5.37
CA GLU A 143 7.06 -7.00 -5.96
C GLU A 143 7.48 -5.58 -6.32
N MET A 144 8.66 -5.18 -5.85
CA MET A 144 9.18 -3.84 -6.16
C MET A 144 9.62 -3.78 -7.63
N PRO A 145 9.29 -2.71 -8.34
CA PRO A 145 9.75 -2.52 -9.72
C PRO A 145 11.27 -2.33 -9.78
N ASP A 146 11.83 -2.46 -10.97
CA ASP A 146 13.25 -2.22 -11.23
C ASP A 146 13.70 -0.83 -10.80
N GLU A 147 14.98 -0.71 -10.39
CA GLU A 147 15.55 0.54 -9.84
C GLU A 147 15.80 1.65 -10.90
N ASN A 148 15.29 1.50 -12.12
CA ASN A 148 15.50 2.43 -13.24
C ASN A 148 14.61 3.69 -13.20
N PHE A 149 13.89 3.92 -12.12
CA PHE A 149 13.07 5.12 -11.97
C PHE A 149 13.89 6.24 -11.31
N GLU A 150 14.03 7.37 -12.01
CA GLU A 150 14.72 8.54 -11.47
C GLU A 150 13.81 9.30 -10.49
N PRO A 151 14.18 9.36 -9.20
CA PRO A 151 13.41 10.09 -8.19
C PRO A 151 13.39 11.59 -8.51
N ARG A 152 12.27 12.25 -8.18
CA ARG A 152 12.17 13.71 -8.20
C ARG A 152 11.98 14.24 -6.79
N ILE A 153 12.82 15.20 -6.40
CA ILE A 153 12.69 15.86 -5.10
C ILE A 153 11.43 16.72 -5.10
N ALA A 154 10.66 16.62 -4.02
CA ALA A 154 9.44 17.37 -3.78
C ALA A 154 9.73 18.86 -3.60
N ASP A 155 8.91 19.71 -4.21
CA ASP A 155 8.93 21.16 -4.00
C ASP A 155 7.82 21.53 -3.02
N GLN A 156 8.20 22.06 -1.86
CA GLN A 156 7.25 22.42 -0.79
C GLN A 156 6.24 23.50 -1.17
N ARG A 157 6.46 24.21 -2.29
CA ARG A 157 5.51 25.21 -2.81
C ARG A 157 4.32 24.58 -3.54
N ILE A 158 4.39 23.30 -3.84
CA ILE A 158 3.37 22.57 -4.59
C ILE A 158 2.87 21.40 -3.72
N GLY A 159 1.55 21.28 -3.57
CA GLY A 159 0.93 20.19 -2.80
C GLY A 159 0.85 18.90 -3.62
N TYR A 160 1.60 17.89 -3.23
CA TYR A 160 1.50 16.51 -3.72
C TYR A 160 1.95 15.54 -2.63
N PHE A 161 1.63 14.27 -2.79
CA PHE A 161 2.13 13.24 -1.88
C PHE A 161 3.62 12.99 -2.13
N SER A 162 4.34 12.68 -1.07
CA SER A 162 5.77 12.42 -1.13
C SER A 162 6.20 11.37 -0.12
N GLU A 163 7.25 10.63 -0.46
CA GLU A 163 7.98 9.78 0.46
C GLU A 163 9.04 10.61 1.19
N LYS A 164 9.00 10.60 2.52
CA LYS A 164 9.96 11.33 3.35
C LYS A 164 11.29 10.59 3.41
N VAL A 165 12.34 11.22 2.90
CA VAL A 165 13.69 10.66 2.84
C VAL A 165 14.71 11.65 3.41
N THR A 166 15.64 11.13 4.21
CA THR A 166 16.79 11.87 4.72
C THR A 166 18.04 11.40 3.97
N ASP A 167 18.73 12.30 3.32
CA ASP A 167 19.98 12.03 2.62
C ASP A 167 21.17 11.96 3.59
N LEU A 168 21.83 10.83 3.63
CA LEU A 168 22.99 10.59 4.48
C LEU A 168 24.32 10.90 3.78
N SER A 169 24.30 11.15 2.47
CA SER A 169 25.52 11.35 1.67
C SER A 169 26.11 12.78 1.76
N THR A 170 25.41 13.69 2.42
CA THR A 170 25.77 15.11 2.50
C THR A 170 26.10 15.58 3.92
N TYR A 171 26.88 16.64 4.02
CA TYR A 171 27.12 17.42 5.25
C TYR A 171 26.16 18.59 5.41
N ASP A 172 25.23 18.80 4.48
CA ASP A 172 24.27 19.89 4.57
C ASP A 172 23.50 19.87 5.89
N SER A 173 23.16 21.03 6.41
CA SER A 173 22.30 21.16 7.57
C SER A 173 20.85 20.70 7.28
N ASN A 174 20.41 20.85 6.03
CA ASN A 174 19.14 20.32 5.54
C ASN A 174 19.39 19.08 4.68
N THR A 175 19.07 17.93 5.23
CA THR A 175 19.22 16.62 4.60
C THR A 175 17.90 16.04 4.08
N ALA A 176 16.79 16.75 4.26
CA ALA A 176 15.49 16.31 3.75
C ALA A 176 15.49 16.32 2.21
N ARG A 177 15.14 15.20 1.62
CA ARG A 177 15.03 14.98 0.17
C ARG A 177 13.73 14.23 -0.12
N ASP A 178 12.61 14.79 0.31
CA ASP A 178 11.31 14.18 0.12
C ASP A 178 11.07 13.89 -1.37
N LEU A 179 10.68 12.68 -1.69
CA LEU A 179 10.54 12.21 -3.06
C LEU A 179 9.09 12.32 -3.48
N MET A 180 8.83 13.02 -4.57
CA MET A 180 7.48 13.21 -5.11
C MET A 180 6.90 11.88 -5.58
N ASN A 181 5.67 11.56 -5.16
CA ASN A 181 4.95 10.43 -5.69
C ASN A 181 4.46 10.75 -7.09
N ARG A 182 4.91 9.97 -8.07
CA ARG A 182 4.53 10.16 -9.47
C ARG A 182 4.53 8.86 -10.26
N TRP A 183 3.73 8.83 -11.32
CA TRP A 183 3.72 7.75 -12.28
C TRP A 183 4.96 7.75 -13.17
N ARG A 184 5.36 6.56 -13.62
CA ARG A 184 6.37 6.39 -14.67
C ARG A 184 5.73 6.66 -16.04
N LEU A 185 5.86 7.90 -16.52
CA LEU A 185 5.45 8.25 -17.87
C LEU A 185 6.68 8.59 -18.71
N ILE A 186 6.89 7.83 -19.78
CA ILE A 186 8.00 7.99 -20.73
C ILE A 186 7.39 8.35 -22.07
N LYS A 187 7.84 9.44 -22.69
CA LYS A 187 7.37 9.84 -24.01
C LYS A 187 7.78 8.79 -25.05
N LYS A 188 6.85 8.44 -25.93
CA LYS A 188 7.10 7.58 -27.08
C LYS A 188 8.03 8.26 -28.08
N ASP A 189 7.89 9.59 -28.25
CA ASP A 189 8.78 10.46 -28.96
C ASP A 189 9.38 11.49 -27.98
N PRO A 190 10.64 11.30 -27.54
CA PRO A 190 11.28 12.17 -26.54
C PRO A 190 11.46 13.62 -27.03
N ASP A 191 11.62 13.82 -28.34
CA ASP A 191 11.91 15.11 -28.95
C ASP A 191 10.63 15.93 -29.24
N ALA A 192 9.47 15.30 -29.23
CA ALA A 192 8.20 16.00 -29.43
C ALA A 192 7.83 16.83 -28.19
N GLU A 193 7.32 18.05 -28.41
CA GLU A 193 6.76 18.86 -27.31
C GLU A 193 5.65 18.13 -26.59
N ILE A 194 4.73 17.50 -27.32
CA ILE A 194 3.65 16.66 -26.80
C ILE A 194 3.73 15.30 -27.49
N SER A 195 3.84 14.21 -26.71
CA SER A 195 3.89 12.84 -27.19
C SER A 195 2.88 11.96 -26.45
N GLU A 196 2.47 10.86 -27.05
CA GLU A 196 1.87 9.76 -26.28
C GLU A 196 2.92 9.15 -25.35
N PRO A 197 2.53 8.61 -24.20
CA PRO A 197 3.43 7.77 -23.41
C PRO A 197 3.66 6.43 -24.11
N VAL A 198 4.79 5.78 -23.82
CA VAL A 198 5.05 4.40 -24.23
C VAL A 198 3.94 3.49 -23.70
N GLU A 199 3.60 3.66 -22.43
CA GLU A 199 2.52 2.96 -21.76
C GLU A 199 1.59 3.99 -21.10
N PRO A 200 0.30 4.05 -21.49
CA PRO A 200 -0.67 4.93 -20.85
C PRO A 200 -1.09 4.36 -19.49
N LEU A 201 -1.51 5.25 -18.61
CA LEU A 201 -2.15 4.87 -17.34
C LEU A 201 -3.55 4.36 -17.65
N VAL A 202 -3.76 3.06 -17.49
CA VAL A 202 -5.08 2.45 -17.68
C VAL A 202 -5.78 2.34 -16.35
N TYR A 203 -6.98 2.94 -16.27
CA TYR A 203 -7.89 2.79 -15.12
C TYR A 203 -9.12 2.00 -15.55
N TRP A 204 -9.40 0.94 -14.81
CA TRP A 204 -10.54 0.08 -15.08
C TRP A 204 -11.71 0.47 -14.17
N VAL A 205 -12.86 0.72 -14.74
CA VAL A 205 -14.12 0.86 -14.01
C VAL A 205 -14.65 -0.54 -13.73
N GLU A 206 -14.71 -0.91 -12.45
CA GLU A 206 -15.15 -2.24 -12.02
C GLU A 206 -16.55 -2.55 -12.57
N ASN A 207 -16.79 -3.78 -13.00
CA ASN A 207 -18.05 -4.21 -13.58
C ASN A 207 -19.24 -4.21 -12.60
N SER A 208 -18.97 -4.14 -11.28
CA SER A 208 -19.98 -3.92 -10.24
C SER A 208 -20.54 -2.48 -10.21
N THR A 209 -19.90 -1.53 -10.92
CA THR A 209 -20.36 -0.15 -11.00
C THR A 209 -21.68 -0.10 -11.76
N PRO A 210 -22.76 0.57 -11.26
CA PRO A 210 -24.02 0.73 -11.96
C PRO A 210 -23.83 1.29 -13.38
N GLU A 211 -24.50 0.72 -14.36
CA GLU A 211 -24.30 1.04 -15.79
C GLU A 211 -24.52 2.53 -16.09
N GLU A 212 -25.52 3.13 -15.46
CA GLU A 212 -25.82 4.56 -15.60
C GLU A 212 -24.74 5.48 -15.02
N ILE A 213 -23.89 4.98 -14.12
CA ILE A 213 -22.81 5.74 -13.49
C ILE A 213 -21.49 5.62 -14.27
N ARG A 214 -21.25 4.49 -14.93
CA ARG A 214 -19.99 4.21 -15.66
C ARG A 214 -19.56 5.33 -16.60
N PRO A 215 -20.42 5.97 -17.41
CA PRO A 215 -20.01 7.05 -18.31
C PRO A 215 -19.46 8.28 -17.57
N PHE A 216 -19.97 8.58 -16.39
CA PHE A 216 -19.50 9.71 -15.58
C PHE A 216 -18.13 9.40 -14.96
N VAL A 217 -17.90 8.17 -14.52
CA VAL A 217 -16.60 7.72 -13.99
C VAL A 217 -15.55 7.79 -15.10
N VAL A 218 -15.84 7.23 -16.28
CA VAL A 218 -14.96 7.28 -17.47
C VAL A 218 -14.59 8.73 -17.78
N LYS A 219 -15.60 9.61 -17.91
CA LYS A 219 -15.36 11.02 -18.19
C LYS A 219 -14.51 11.71 -17.11
N GLY A 220 -14.72 11.36 -15.85
CA GLY A 220 -13.93 11.87 -14.74
C GLY A 220 -12.46 11.46 -14.81
N ILE A 221 -12.17 10.21 -15.14
CA ILE A 221 -10.82 9.68 -15.33
C ILE A 221 -10.15 10.39 -16.51
N GLU A 222 -10.78 10.41 -17.66
CA GLU A 222 -10.20 10.95 -18.90
C GLU A 222 -10.05 12.49 -18.89
N ALA A 223 -10.77 13.19 -18.00
CA ALA A 223 -10.61 14.64 -17.82
C ALA A 223 -9.18 15.03 -17.40
N TRP A 224 -8.43 14.13 -16.76
CA TRP A 224 -7.03 14.34 -16.41
C TRP A 224 -6.09 14.48 -17.60
N ASN A 225 -6.47 14.01 -18.80
CA ASN A 225 -5.66 14.20 -20.00
C ASN A 225 -5.34 15.67 -20.27
N LYS A 226 -6.24 16.59 -19.91
CA LYS A 226 -5.97 18.04 -20.02
C LYS A 226 -4.77 18.50 -19.17
N ALA A 227 -4.57 17.87 -18.01
CA ALA A 227 -3.43 18.16 -17.15
C ALA A 227 -2.15 17.49 -17.70
N PHE A 228 -2.27 16.26 -18.20
CA PHE A 228 -1.16 15.54 -18.82
C PHE A 228 -0.66 16.21 -20.10
N GLU A 229 -1.55 16.79 -20.92
CA GLU A 229 -1.17 17.55 -22.11
C GLU A 229 -0.30 18.77 -21.77
N LYS A 230 -0.62 19.48 -20.68
CA LYS A 230 0.24 20.56 -20.18
C LYS A 230 1.61 20.08 -19.67
N ALA A 231 1.70 18.81 -19.28
CA ALA A 231 2.95 18.16 -18.91
C ALA A 231 3.69 17.52 -20.11
N GLY A 232 3.16 17.68 -21.33
CA GLY A 232 3.75 17.17 -22.57
C GLY A 232 3.33 15.75 -22.94
N PHE A 233 2.22 15.24 -22.41
CA PHE A 233 1.70 13.90 -22.72
C PHE A 233 0.26 13.97 -23.22
N LYS A 234 -0.03 13.52 -24.43
CA LYS A 234 -1.39 13.28 -24.92
C LYS A 234 -1.81 11.83 -24.70
N ASN A 235 -3.09 11.58 -24.47
CA ASN A 235 -3.64 10.24 -24.24
C ASN A 235 -2.92 9.48 -23.11
N ALA A 236 -2.52 10.20 -22.06
CA ALA A 236 -1.72 9.65 -20.98
C ALA A 236 -2.52 8.76 -20.03
N ILE A 237 -3.81 9.01 -19.91
CA ILE A 237 -4.72 8.22 -19.06
C ILE A 237 -5.92 7.76 -19.89
N VAL A 238 -6.29 6.48 -19.73
CA VAL A 238 -7.36 5.84 -20.47
C VAL A 238 -8.26 5.12 -19.48
N ALA A 239 -9.56 5.34 -19.60
CA ALA A 239 -10.55 4.57 -18.84
C ALA A 239 -11.05 3.39 -19.68
N LYS A 240 -11.16 2.22 -19.03
CA LYS A 240 -11.76 1.01 -19.59
C LYS A 240 -12.79 0.45 -18.63
N ILE A 241 -13.80 -0.24 -19.15
CA ILE A 241 -14.76 -0.96 -18.32
C ILE A 241 -14.27 -2.40 -18.18
N GLN A 242 -14.25 -2.90 -16.95
CA GLN A 242 -13.88 -4.29 -16.69
C GLN A 242 -14.88 -5.22 -17.37
N PRO A 243 -14.44 -6.19 -18.18
CA PRO A 243 -15.32 -7.22 -18.74
C PRO A 243 -15.96 -8.07 -17.65
N ASP A 244 -17.17 -8.57 -17.89
CA ASP A 244 -17.85 -9.43 -16.93
C ASP A 244 -17.19 -10.81 -16.81
N ASP A 245 -16.46 -11.23 -17.83
CA ASP A 245 -15.68 -12.47 -17.90
C ASP A 245 -14.19 -12.27 -17.60
N ALA A 246 -13.81 -11.13 -17.01
CA ALA A 246 -12.41 -10.87 -16.65
C ALA A 246 -11.89 -11.94 -15.68
N ASP A 247 -10.71 -12.48 -15.97
CA ASP A 247 -10.01 -13.50 -15.16
C ASP A 247 -9.12 -12.87 -14.05
N TRP A 248 -9.27 -11.56 -13.84
CA TRP A 248 -8.55 -10.77 -12.84
C TRP A 248 -9.51 -9.92 -12.00
N ASP A 249 -9.09 -9.50 -10.83
CA ASP A 249 -9.86 -8.62 -9.94
C ASP A 249 -9.03 -7.43 -9.45
N ALA A 250 -9.68 -6.52 -8.72
CA ALA A 250 -9.06 -5.30 -8.18
C ALA A 250 -7.94 -5.54 -7.14
N GLY A 251 -7.67 -6.78 -6.77
CA GLY A 251 -6.55 -7.14 -5.90
C GLY A 251 -5.22 -7.30 -6.65
N ASP A 252 -5.26 -7.40 -7.97
CA ASP A 252 -4.07 -7.49 -8.81
C ASP A 252 -3.52 -6.08 -9.10
N VAL A 253 -2.34 -5.77 -8.55
CA VAL A 253 -1.72 -4.43 -8.66
C VAL A 253 -1.36 -4.02 -10.10
N ARG A 254 -1.43 -4.93 -11.06
CA ARG A 254 -1.23 -4.60 -12.48
C ARG A 254 -2.40 -3.79 -13.07
N TYR A 255 -3.53 -3.78 -12.38
CA TYR A 255 -4.74 -3.08 -12.82
C TYR A 255 -5.10 -1.98 -11.82
N ASN A 256 -5.13 -0.72 -12.27
CA ASN A 256 -5.70 0.35 -11.47
C ASN A 256 -7.21 0.28 -11.61
N VAL A 257 -7.93 0.09 -10.51
CA VAL A 257 -9.38 -0.18 -10.54
C VAL A 257 -10.15 0.85 -9.73
N VAL A 258 -11.09 1.51 -10.40
CA VAL A 258 -12.08 2.37 -9.73
C VAL A 258 -13.27 1.50 -9.33
N ARG A 259 -13.45 1.31 -8.03
CA ARG A 259 -14.49 0.47 -7.45
C ARG A 259 -15.69 1.29 -7.02
N TRP A 260 -16.87 0.77 -7.25
CA TRP A 260 -18.09 1.30 -6.69
C TRP A 260 -18.35 0.67 -5.31
N ALA A 261 -18.23 1.48 -4.26
CA ALA A 261 -18.51 1.02 -2.90
C ALA A 261 -19.85 1.57 -2.42
N SER A 262 -20.74 0.69 -1.99
CA SER A 262 -22.02 1.06 -1.38
C SER A 262 -22.09 0.54 0.05
N THR A 263 -22.50 1.37 0.97
CA THR A 263 -22.71 1.03 2.38
C THR A 263 -23.96 1.68 2.91
N PRO A 264 -24.71 1.02 3.83
CA PRO A 264 -25.91 1.62 4.44
C PRO A 264 -25.65 2.92 5.21
N ASP A 265 -24.41 3.13 5.69
CA ASP A 265 -24.00 4.35 6.41
C ASP A 265 -22.72 4.92 5.77
N PRO A 266 -22.84 5.64 4.64
CA PRO A 266 -21.69 6.20 3.94
C PRO A 266 -21.09 7.37 4.74
N ARG A 267 -19.84 7.23 5.17
CA ARG A 267 -19.11 8.28 5.90
C ARG A 267 -18.15 9.07 5.03
N TYR A 268 -17.94 8.64 3.80
CA TYR A 268 -17.08 9.30 2.82
C TYR A 268 -17.64 9.10 1.41
N SER A 269 -17.32 10.02 0.52
CA SER A 269 -17.80 10.00 -0.88
C SER A 269 -16.79 9.43 -1.87
N GLY A 270 -15.55 9.25 -1.46
CA GLY A 270 -14.50 8.67 -2.29
C GLY A 270 -13.19 8.55 -1.53
N TYR A 271 -12.39 7.56 -1.91
CA TYR A 271 -11.05 7.31 -1.39
C TYR A 271 -10.16 6.81 -2.53
N GLY A 272 -9.02 7.46 -2.76
CA GLY A 272 -8.07 7.12 -3.82
C GLY A 272 -6.69 6.83 -3.24
N PRO A 273 -6.45 5.64 -2.71
CA PRO A 273 -5.12 5.26 -2.23
C PRO A 273 -4.18 5.02 -3.39
N SER A 274 -2.89 5.17 -3.14
CA SER A 274 -1.84 4.73 -4.05
C SER A 274 -0.76 3.98 -3.29
N VAL A 275 -0.09 3.05 -3.97
CA VAL A 275 1.09 2.35 -3.47
C VAL A 275 2.30 2.93 -4.19
N ALA A 276 3.18 3.57 -3.44
CA ALA A 276 4.40 4.14 -3.99
C ALA A 276 5.64 3.38 -3.50
N ASN A 277 6.66 3.35 -4.35
CA ASN A 277 7.97 2.85 -3.97
C ASN A 277 8.62 3.81 -2.98
N PRO A 278 8.89 3.41 -1.72
CA PRO A 278 9.41 4.31 -0.71
C PRO A 278 10.85 4.76 -0.97
N ARG A 279 11.55 4.18 -1.95
CA ARG A 279 12.90 4.55 -2.35
C ARG A 279 12.94 5.59 -3.46
N THR A 280 11.89 5.65 -4.28
CA THR A 280 11.90 6.45 -5.50
C THR A 280 10.72 7.40 -5.63
N GLY A 281 9.62 7.16 -4.91
CA GLY A 281 8.35 7.85 -5.08
C GLY A 281 7.57 7.39 -6.33
N GLU A 282 8.01 6.34 -7.02
CA GLU A 282 7.26 5.78 -8.15
C GLU A 282 5.93 5.20 -7.68
N ILE A 283 4.82 5.63 -8.27
CA ILE A 283 3.51 5.03 -8.03
C ILE A 283 3.45 3.69 -8.77
N ILE A 284 3.21 2.61 -8.04
CA ILE A 284 3.15 1.24 -8.57
C ILE A 284 1.72 0.87 -8.92
N ALA A 285 0.77 1.27 -8.07
CA ALA A 285 -0.66 0.99 -8.23
C ALA A 285 -1.51 2.08 -7.56
N ALA A 286 -2.76 2.27 -8.02
CA ALA A 286 -3.74 3.18 -7.42
C ALA A 286 -5.19 2.70 -7.66
#